data_42c3914d9b97f2875056148f1935137e
#
_entry.id   42c3914d9b97f2875056148f1935137e
#
_cell.length_a   1.000
_cell.length_b   1.000
_cell.length_c   1.000
_cell.angle_alpha   90.00
_cell.angle_beta   90.00
_cell.angle_gamma   90.00
#
_symmetry.space_group_name_H-M   'P 1'
#
loop_
_entity.id
_entity.type
_entity.pdbx_description
1 polymer ?
#
loop_
_entity_poly.entity_id
_entity_poly.type
_entity_poly.pdbx_seq_one_letter_code
_entity_poly.pdbx_strand_id
1 'polypeptide(L)'
;MTSEGVDFGSRRVPEGEKNLLIRALFDSVAPRYDLMNDLMSGGLHRWWKAEMVAWLKPRPGQVLLDVAGGTGDIALRALPRLAAEQIAPVRSIVVCDASEGMLEVGRARALDQGILAGIEWVCADAERLPVADQSADLYTIAFGLRNVTRIDAALAEARRALKPGGRFLCLEFTPEIAPLLQPLYDLYSFHIVPLLGRIVTGDREAYAYLVESIRRFPRQSELCEMIARGGLDQVRFRNLTGGVAALHSAWRL
;
A
#
# COMPACT_ATOMS: atom_id res chain seq x y z
N MET A 1 4.16 3.46 -33.38
CA MET A 1 4.82 3.58 -32.07
C MET A 1 4.40 2.37 -31.26
N THR A 2 5.30 1.39 -31.12
CA THR A 2 5.05 0.20 -30.30
C THR A 2 5.02 0.65 -28.84
N SER A 3 3.86 0.62 -28.20
CA SER A 3 3.74 0.87 -26.76
C SER A 3 4.60 -0.19 -26.04
N GLU A 4 5.62 0.26 -25.34
CA GLU A 4 6.39 -0.62 -24.46
C GLU A 4 5.42 -1.22 -23.45
N GLY A 5 5.26 -2.56 -23.48
CA GLY A 5 4.37 -3.26 -22.57
C GLY A 5 4.95 -3.25 -21.15
N VAL A 6 4.08 -3.15 -20.15
CA VAL A 6 4.42 -3.22 -18.72
C VAL A 6 4.04 -4.60 -18.15
N ASP A 7 4.69 -4.98 -17.07
CA ASP A 7 4.47 -6.27 -16.45
C ASP A 7 3.14 -6.29 -15.64
N PHE A 8 2.33 -7.31 -15.92
CA PHE A 8 1.16 -7.70 -15.14
C PHE A 8 1.32 -9.18 -14.76
N GLY A 9 1.90 -9.43 -13.58
CA GLY A 9 2.36 -10.76 -13.22
C GLY A 9 3.37 -11.29 -14.24
N SER A 10 3.16 -12.50 -14.77
CA SER A 10 4.02 -13.12 -15.78
C SER A 10 3.75 -12.62 -17.22
N ARG A 11 2.67 -11.86 -17.44
CA ARG A 11 2.27 -11.34 -18.75
C ARG A 11 2.76 -9.91 -18.97
N ARG A 12 3.05 -9.54 -20.21
CA ARG A 12 3.23 -8.15 -20.62
C ARG A 12 1.95 -7.63 -21.23
N VAL A 13 1.49 -6.50 -20.76
CA VAL A 13 0.27 -5.83 -21.22
C VAL A 13 0.57 -4.37 -21.59
N PRO A 14 -0.23 -3.71 -22.43
CA PRO A 14 -0.14 -2.27 -22.63
C PRO A 14 -0.30 -1.51 -21.32
N GLU A 15 0.44 -0.41 -21.15
CA GLU A 15 0.45 0.40 -19.91
C GLU A 15 -0.97 0.80 -19.46
N GLY A 16 -1.82 1.25 -20.38
CA GLY A 16 -3.21 1.62 -20.09
C GLY A 16 -4.12 0.46 -19.68
N GLU A 17 -3.78 -0.78 -20.06
CA GLU A 17 -4.54 -1.98 -19.72
C GLU A 17 -4.20 -2.47 -18.31
N LYS A 18 -2.94 -2.30 -17.85
CA LYS A 18 -2.51 -2.74 -16.51
C LYS A 18 -3.39 -2.15 -15.41
N ASN A 19 -3.64 -0.85 -15.43
CA ASN A 19 -4.47 -0.18 -14.43
C ASN A 19 -5.90 -0.72 -14.39
N LEU A 20 -6.48 -1.03 -15.54
CA LEU A 20 -7.82 -1.62 -15.63
C LEU A 20 -7.88 -3.03 -15.06
N LEU A 21 -6.88 -3.86 -15.38
CA LEU A 21 -6.78 -5.22 -14.87
C LEU A 21 -6.57 -5.23 -13.34
N ILE A 22 -5.73 -4.34 -12.82
CA ILE A 22 -5.51 -4.20 -11.38
C ILE A 22 -6.80 -3.77 -10.67
N ARG A 23 -7.52 -2.77 -11.20
CA ARG A 23 -8.82 -2.35 -10.63
C ARG A 23 -9.81 -3.51 -10.60
N ALA A 24 -10.01 -4.18 -11.72
CA ALA A 24 -10.92 -5.32 -11.82
C ALA A 24 -10.56 -6.44 -10.83
N LEU A 25 -9.25 -6.72 -10.66
CA LEU A 25 -8.76 -7.68 -9.70
C LEU A 25 -9.13 -7.29 -8.26
N PHE A 26 -8.84 -6.05 -7.85
CA PHE A 26 -9.11 -5.58 -6.48
C PHE A 26 -10.62 -5.43 -6.22
N ASP A 27 -11.40 -4.99 -7.18
CA ASP A 27 -12.87 -4.93 -7.08
C ASP A 27 -13.46 -6.34 -6.85
N SER A 28 -12.94 -7.38 -7.52
CA SER A 28 -13.42 -8.76 -7.37
C SER A 28 -13.14 -9.35 -5.99
N VAL A 29 -12.04 -8.97 -5.36
CA VAL A 29 -11.61 -9.50 -4.05
C VAL A 29 -11.99 -8.60 -2.88
N ALA A 30 -12.46 -7.37 -3.11
CA ALA A 30 -12.73 -6.37 -2.09
C ALA A 30 -13.56 -6.89 -0.89
N PRO A 31 -14.66 -7.65 -1.07
CA PRO A 31 -15.47 -8.16 0.05
C PRO A 31 -14.73 -9.17 0.95
N ARG A 32 -13.68 -9.81 0.45
CA ARG A 32 -12.90 -10.84 1.14
C ARG A 32 -11.43 -10.47 1.32
N TYR A 33 -11.08 -9.21 1.05
CA TYR A 33 -9.70 -8.75 1.01
C TYR A 33 -8.95 -8.96 2.33
N ASP A 34 -9.57 -8.65 3.46
CA ASP A 34 -8.95 -8.84 4.78
C ASP A 34 -8.74 -10.33 5.10
N LEU A 35 -9.73 -11.18 4.79
CA LEU A 35 -9.60 -12.62 4.96
C LEU A 35 -8.47 -13.19 4.08
N MET A 36 -8.36 -12.72 2.84
CA MET A 36 -7.29 -13.09 1.94
C MET A 36 -5.91 -12.71 2.52
N ASN A 37 -5.76 -11.49 3.02
CA ASN A 37 -4.52 -11.03 3.64
C ASN A 37 -4.17 -11.82 4.92
N ASP A 38 -5.17 -12.12 5.75
CA ASP A 38 -4.97 -12.95 6.95
C ASP A 38 -4.43 -14.33 6.57
N LEU A 39 -5.06 -15.00 5.62
CA LEU A 39 -4.64 -16.34 5.18
C LEU A 39 -3.26 -16.32 4.51
N MET A 40 -2.98 -15.31 3.67
CA MET A 40 -1.71 -15.21 2.95
C MET A 40 -0.52 -14.81 3.83
N SER A 41 -0.76 -14.15 4.94
CA SER A 41 0.31 -13.71 5.84
C SER A 41 0.31 -14.44 7.19
N GLY A 42 -0.62 -15.40 7.39
CA GLY A 42 -0.85 -15.97 8.72
C GLY A 42 -1.20 -14.90 9.76
N GLY A 43 -1.89 -13.83 9.35
CA GLY A 43 -2.23 -12.69 10.20
C GLY A 43 -1.09 -11.69 10.44
N LEU A 44 0.13 -11.96 9.98
CA LEU A 44 1.31 -11.11 10.20
C LEU A 44 1.15 -9.70 9.60
N HIS A 45 0.38 -9.54 8.52
CA HIS A 45 0.11 -8.22 7.93
C HIS A 45 -0.47 -7.22 8.93
N ARG A 46 -1.26 -7.71 9.90
CA ARG A 46 -1.85 -6.86 10.96
C ARG A 46 -0.79 -6.27 11.87
N TRP A 47 0.21 -7.09 12.24
CA TRP A 47 1.36 -6.64 13.01
C TRP A 47 2.25 -5.70 12.21
N TRP A 48 2.55 -6.00 10.93
CA TRP A 48 3.35 -5.11 10.07
C TRP A 48 2.71 -3.73 9.90
N LYS A 49 1.37 -3.68 9.72
CA LYS A 49 0.64 -2.41 9.65
C LYS A 49 0.67 -1.65 10.98
N ALA A 50 0.57 -2.35 12.11
CA ALA A 50 0.72 -1.72 13.42
C ALA A 50 2.13 -1.14 13.62
N GLU A 51 3.18 -1.86 13.21
CA GLU A 51 4.57 -1.39 13.21
C GLU A 51 4.75 -0.16 12.30
N MET A 52 4.11 -0.14 11.13
CA MET A 52 4.13 1.02 10.24
C MET A 52 3.56 2.25 10.92
N VAL A 53 2.38 2.15 11.54
CA VAL A 53 1.75 3.29 12.25
C VAL A 53 2.55 3.68 13.49
N ALA A 54 3.15 2.72 14.20
CA ALA A 54 4.05 3.01 15.32
C ALA A 54 5.31 3.77 14.87
N TRP A 55 5.87 3.41 13.71
CA TRP A 55 7.04 4.11 13.16
C TRP A 55 6.70 5.45 12.52
N LEU A 56 5.51 5.60 11.95
CA LEU A 56 4.99 6.85 11.40
C LEU A 56 4.90 7.94 12.48
N LYS A 57 4.50 7.56 13.70
CA LYS A 57 4.32 8.46 14.86
C LYS A 57 3.40 9.64 14.54
N PRO A 58 2.18 9.41 14.07
CA PRO A 58 1.24 10.48 13.76
C PRO A 58 0.93 11.29 15.02
N ARG A 59 0.74 12.60 14.85
CA ARG A 59 0.47 13.57 15.93
C ARG A 59 -0.84 14.30 15.64
N PRO A 60 -1.54 14.76 16.67
CA PRO A 60 -2.73 15.59 16.50
C PRO A 60 -2.48 16.79 15.58
N GLY A 61 -3.44 17.07 14.71
CA GLY A 61 -3.39 18.20 13.77
C GLY A 61 -2.61 17.95 12.48
N GLN A 62 -1.94 16.80 12.33
CA GLN A 62 -1.31 16.42 11.06
C GLN A 62 -2.33 15.86 10.06
N VAL A 63 -2.07 16.06 8.78
CA VAL A 63 -2.82 15.49 7.67
C VAL A 63 -2.07 14.27 7.13
N LEU A 64 -2.75 13.12 7.14
CA LEU A 64 -2.26 11.87 6.55
C LEU A 64 -2.88 11.66 5.16
N LEU A 65 -2.05 11.39 4.18
CA LEU A 65 -2.44 10.89 2.86
C LEU A 65 -2.08 9.40 2.80
N ASP A 66 -3.11 8.53 2.80
CA ASP A 66 -2.98 7.08 2.73
C ASP A 66 -3.31 6.61 1.31
N VAL A 67 -2.27 6.33 0.52
CA VAL A 67 -2.38 6.04 -0.92
C VAL A 67 -2.34 4.53 -1.16
N ALA A 68 -3.14 4.07 -2.12
CA ALA A 68 -3.51 2.67 -2.25
C ALA A 68 -4.01 2.11 -0.90
N GLY A 69 -4.81 2.93 -0.20
CA GLY A 69 -5.25 2.65 1.16
C GLY A 69 -6.34 1.58 1.25
N GLY A 70 -6.97 1.23 0.12
CA GLY A 70 -7.93 0.15 0.00
C GLY A 70 -9.09 0.30 0.99
N THR A 71 -9.26 -0.70 1.85
CA THR A 71 -10.28 -0.72 2.92
C THR A 71 -9.94 0.18 4.12
N GLY A 72 -8.91 1.02 4.04
CA GLY A 72 -8.55 2.04 5.04
C GLY A 72 -7.92 1.50 6.32
N ASP A 73 -7.29 0.34 6.31
CA ASP A 73 -6.74 -0.28 7.54
C ASP A 73 -5.66 0.60 8.20
N ILE A 74 -4.78 1.25 7.42
CA ILE A 74 -3.79 2.20 7.96
C ILE A 74 -4.48 3.45 8.49
N ALA A 75 -5.42 4.01 7.74
CA ALA A 75 -6.20 5.18 8.11
C ALA A 75 -6.93 4.98 9.46
N LEU A 76 -7.66 3.86 9.60
CA LEU A 76 -8.40 3.52 10.82
C LEU A 76 -7.48 3.34 12.03
N ARG A 77 -6.28 2.79 11.85
CA ARG A 77 -5.27 2.65 12.91
C ARG A 77 -4.60 3.97 13.29
N ALA A 78 -4.45 4.88 12.34
CA ALA A 78 -3.81 6.19 12.56
C ALA A 78 -4.77 7.23 13.15
N LEU A 79 -6.07 7.14 12.82
CA LEU A 79 -7.08 8.12 13.21
C LEU A 79 -7.09 8.47 14.71
N PRO A 80 -7.05 7.52 15.66
CA PRO A 80 -7.06 7.85 17.09
C PRO A 80 -5.87 8.69 17.56
N ARG A 81 -4.76 8.68 16.78
CA ARG A 81 -3.55 9.46 17.10
C ARG A 81 -3.53 10.82 16.41
N LEU A 82 -4.31 10.98 15.33
CA LEU A 82 -4.42 12.22 14.56
C LEU A 82 -5.56 13.11 15.08
N ALA A 83 -6.63 12.50 15.59
CA ALA A 83 -7.73 13.21 16.20
C ALA A 83 -7.25 13.87 17.49
N ALA A 84 -7.29 15.19 17.54
CA ALA A 84 -7.11 15.93 18.76
C ALA A 84 -8.38 15.77 19.61
N GLU A 85 -8.23 15.65 20.93
CA GLU A 85 -9.37 15.69 21.85
C GLU A 85 -10.19 16.94 21.58
N GLN A 86 -11.46 16.77 21.18
CA GLN A 86 -12.54 17.76 21.17
C GLN A 86 -12.49 18.94 20.19
N ILE A 87 -11.59 19.04 19.24
CA ILE A 87 -11.69 20.06 18.19
C ILE A 87 -12.25 19.43 16.93
N ALA A 88 -13.35 20.01 16.41
CA ALA A 88 -14.12 19.58 15.27
C ALA A 88 -13.27 19.10 14.07
N PRO A 89 -13.76 18.12 13.30
CA PRO A 89 -12.96 17.34 12.37
C PRO A 89 -12.56 18.17 11.16
N VAL A 90 -11.42 18.79 11.25
CA VAL A 90 -10.69 19.12 10.04
C VAL A 90 -10.24 17.76 9.45
N ARG A 91 -10.40 17.59 8.14
CA ARG A 91 -9.87 16.48 7.35
C ARG A 91 -8.49 16.06 7.89
N SER A 92 -8.43 14.94 8.63
CA SER A 92 -7.18 14.46 9.19
C SER A 92 -6.54 13.40 8.32
N ILE A 93 -7.36 12.67 7.54
CA ILE A 93 -6.91 11.58 6.66
C ILE A 93 -7.61 11.68 5.32
N VAL A 94 -6.83 11.53 4.24
CA VAL A 94 -7.32 11.30 2.88
C VAL A 94 -6.88 9.92 2.47
N VAL A 95 -7.82 9.01 2.24
CA VAL A 95 -7.58 7.68 1.69
C VAL A 95 -7.78 7.74 0.18
N CYS A 96 -6.74 7.49 -0.58
CA CYS A 96 -6.78 7.39 -2.03
C CYS A 96 -6.60 5.93 -2.47
N ASP A 97 -7.48 5.44 -3.34
CA ASP A 97 -7.32 4.13 -3.96
C ASP A 97 -7.88 4.16 -5.40
N ALA A 98 -7.32 3.34 -6.28
CA ALA A 98 -7.80 3.22 -7.65
C ALA A 98 -9.09 2.40 -7.78
N SER A 99 -9.40 1.55 -6.80
CA SER A 99 -10.60 0.70 -6.72
C SER A 99 -11.69 1.36 -5.89
N GLU A 100 -12.80 1.75 -6.51
CA GLU A 100 -13.97 2.28 -5.79
C GLU A 100 -14.59 1.21 -4.88
N GLY A 101 -14.60 -0.06 -5.32
CA GLY A 101 -15.11 -1.17 -4.50
C GLY A 101 -14.35 -1.33 -3.17
N MET A 102 -13.03 -1.13 -3.18
CA MET A 102 -12.23 -1.13 -1.95
C MET A 102 -12.59 0.04 -1.04
N LEU A 103 -12.77 1.23 -1.59
CA LEU A 103 -13.17 2.43 -0.83
C LEU A 103 -14.57 2.29 -0.24
N GLU A 104 -15.51 1.67 -0.95
CA GLU A 104 -16.86 1.40 -0.43
C GLU A 104 -16.83 0.48 0.78
N VAL A 105 -16.05 -0.60 0.72
CA VAL A 105 -15.83 -1.49 1.88
C VAL A 105 -15.19 -0.71 3.05
N GLY A 106 -14.23 0.16 2.76
CA GLY A 106 -13.60 1.01 3.76
C GLY A 106 -14.57 1.98 4.44
N ARG A 107 -15.43 2.66 3.65
CA ARG A 107 -16.48 3.56 4.16
C ARG A 107 -17.45 2.80 5.06
N ALA A 108 -17.95 1.64 4.60
CA ALA A 108 -18.86 0.81 5.39
C ALA A 108 -18.23 0.41 6.72
N ARG A 109 -16.97 -0.04 6.70
CA ARG A 109 -16.21 -0.41 7.89
C ARG A 109 -15.99 0.75 8.87
N ALA A 110 -15.73 1.96 8.37
CA ALA A 110 -15.63 3.15 9.20
C ALA A 110 -16.96 3.46 9.88
N LEU A 111 -18.06 3.39 9.14
CA LEU A 111 -19.41 3.58 9.70
C LEU A 111 -19.76 2.54 10.77
N ASP A 112 -19.45 1.26 10.55
CA ASP A 112 -19.67 0.18 11.53
C ASP A 112 -18.88 0.39 12.83
N GLN A 113 -17.76 1.13 12.77
CA GLN A 113 -16.96 1.54 13.93
C GLN A 113 -17.39 2.88 14.52
N GLY A 114 -18.48 3.48 14.04
CA GLY A 114 -18.97 4.78 14.49
C GLY A 114 -18.13 5.98 14.04
N ILE A 115 -17.27 5.80 13.06
CA ILE A 115 -16.40 6.87 12.51
C ILE A 115 -17.18 7.59 11.40
N LEU A 116 -17.75 8.76 11.75
CA LEU A 116 -18.58 9.56 10.84
C LEU A 116 -17.80 10.72 10.20
N ALA A 117 -16.58 11.01 10.67
CA ALA A 117 -15.80 12.15 10.21
C ALA A 117 -14.30 11.90 10.39
N GLY A 118 -13.48 12.77 9.77
CA GLY A 118 -12.01 12.72 9.89
C GLY A 118 -11.32 11.93 8.76
N ILE A 119 -12.07 11.13 7.98
CA ILE A 119 -11.54 10.39 6.82
C ILE A 119 -12.29 10.82 5.57
N GLU A 120 -11.57 11.24 4.55
CA GLU A 120 -12.06 11.44 3.19
C GLU A 120 -11.60 10.28 2.31
N TRP A 121 -12.51 9.78 1.47
CA TRP A 121 -12.28 8.65 0.58
C TRP A 121 -12.33 9.12 -0.87
N VAL A 122 -11.23 8.94 -1.60
CA VAL A 122 -11.05 9.52 -2.94
C VAL A 122 -10.60 8.41 -3.90
N CYS A 123 -11.40 8.18 -4.95
CA CYS A 123 -10.97 7.29 -6.04
C CYS A 123 -9.92 8.01 -6.88
N ALA A 124 -8.67 7.52 -6.84
CA ALA A 124 -7.54 8.16 -7.51
C ALA A 124 -6.41 7.20 -7.84
N ASP A 125 -5.65 7.55 -8.88
CA ASP A 125 -4.41 6.88 -9.23
C ASP A 125 -3.24 7.44 -8.40
N ALA A 126 -2.39 6.57 -7.86
CA ALA A 126 -1.19 6.95 -7.12
C ALA A 126 -0.19 7.76 -7.94
N GLU A 127 -0.23 7.63 -9.27
CA GLU A 127 0.63 8.38 -10.19
C GLU A 127 0.12 9.80 -10.48
N ARG A 128 -1.13 10.11 -10.07
CA ARG A 128 -1.77 11.41 -10.26
C ARG A 128 -2.83 11.67 -9.18
N LEU A 129 -2.40 12.12 -8.04
CA LEU A 129 -3.27 12.35 -6.88
C LEU A 129 -4.04 13.68 -7.00
N PRO A 130 -5.35 13.70 -6.75
CA PRO A 130 -6.17 14.91 -6.78
C PRO A 130 -6.04 15.71 -5.47
N VAL A 131 -4.82 15.94 -5.04
CA VAL A 131 -4.48 16.73 -3.85
C VAL A 131 -3.57 17.88 -4.21
N ALA A 132 -3.66 18.97 -3.47
CA ALA A 132 -2.78 20.12 -3.66
C ALA A 132 -1.32 19.79 -3.33
N ASP A 133 -0.40 20.53 -3.92
CA ASP A 133 1.01 20.47 -3.54
C ASP A 133 1.17 20.80 -2.07
N GLN A 134 2.10 20.11 -1.40
CA GLN A 134 2.47 20.40 -0.01
C GLN A 134 1.26 20.43 0.94
N SER A 135 0.31 19.51 0.75
CA SER A 135 -0.92 19.45 1.56
C SER A 135 -0.88 18.42 2.69
N ALA A 136 0.01 17.43 2.62
CA ALA A 136 0.11 16.34 3.59
C ALA A 136 1.36 16.45 4.48
N ASP A 137 1.21 16.16 5.76
CA ASP A 137 2.32 16.04 6.70
C ASP A 137 2.90 14.61 6.69
N LEU A 138 2.05 13.63 6.43
CA LEU A 138 2.35 12.21 6.42
C LEU A 138 1.81 11.57 5.13
N TYR A 139 2.60 10.68 4.54
CA TYR A 139 2.22 9.89 3.38
C TYR A 139 2.48 8.42 3.66
N THR A 140 1.50 7.59 3.46
CA THR A 140 1.61 6.14 3.59
C THR A 140 1.18 5.43 2.31
N ILE A 141 1.88 4.35 1.99
CA ILE A 141 1.47 3.37 0.97
C ILE A 141 1.80 1.97 1.50
N ALA A 142 0.78 1.12 1.68
CA ALA A 142 0.94 -0.20 2.28
C ALA A 142 0.40 -1.28 1.33
N PHE A 143 1.30 -2.16 0.86
CA PHE A 143 1.00 -3.28 -0.06
C PHE A 143 0.36 -2.85 -1.39
N GLY A 144 0.62 -1.61 -1.81
CA GLY A 144 0.06 -1.00 -3.01
C GLY A 144 1.10 -0.63 -4.06
N LEU A 145 2.34 -0.29 -3.66
CA LEU A 145 3.34 0.29 -4.57
C LEU A 145 3.74 -0.68 -5.70
N ARG A 146 3.77 -2.00 -5.44
CA ARG A 146 4.07 -3.03 -6.46
C ARG A 146 3.03 -3.10 -7.59
N ASN A 147 1.82 -2.59 -7.33
CA ASN A 147 0.72 -2.59 -8.30
C ASN A 147 0.74 -1.34 -9.19
N VAL A 148 1.46 -0.30 -8.80
CA VAL A 148 1.60 0.94 -9.56
C VAL A 148 2.34 0.67 -10.88
N THR A 149 1.91 1.29 -11.95
CA THR A 149 2.50 1.08 -13.26
C THR A 149 3.86 1.75 -13.38
N ARG A 150 3.95 3.00 -12.93
CA ARG A 150 5.19 3.80 -12.93
C ARG A 150 5.53 4.22 -11.50
N ILE A 151 6.33 3.40 -10.83
CA ILE A 151 6.72 3.64 -9.43
C ILE A 151 7.39 5.01 -9.28
N ASP A 152 8.25 5.42 -10.23
CA ASP A 152 8.92 6.72 -10.18
C ASP A 152 7.92 7.89 -10.23
N ALA A 153 6.83 7.78 -11.01
CA ALA A 153 5.77 8.77 -11.05
C ALA A 153 5.02 8.87 -9.72
N ALA A 154 4.69 7.73 -9.11
CA ALA A 154 4.05 7.71 -7.79
C ALA A 154 4.95 8.27 -6.67
N LEU A 155 6.25 8.04 -6.73
CA LEU A 155 7.21 8.61 -5.79
C LEU A 155 7.37 10.12 -5.97
N ALA A 156 7.34 10.62 -7.21
CA ALA A 156 7.31 12.05 -7.51
C ALA A 156 6.02 12.70 -6.99
N GLU A 157 4.86 12.04 -7.14
CA GLU A 157 3.58 12.49 -6.58
C GLU A 157 3.61 12.51 -5.04
N ALA A 158 4.20 11.50 -4.41
CA ALA A 158 4.37 11.48 -2.96
C ALA A 158 5.19 12.69 -2.49
N ARG A 159 6.29 12.99 -3.18
CA ARG A 159 7.09 14.19 -2.89
C ARG A 159 6.30 15.47 -3.11
N ARG A 160 5.54 15.58 -4.21
CA ARG A 160 4.72 16.77 -4.50
C ARG A 160 3.69 17.03 -3.39
N ALA A 161 2.99 15.98 -2.97
CA ALA A 161 1.91 16.08 -1.99
C ALA A 161 2.41 16.36 -0.56
N LEU A 162 3.61 15.87 -0.18
CA LEU A 162 4.18 16.09 1.14
C LEU A 162 4.62 17.56 1.32
N LYS A 163 4.39 18.12 2.50
CA LYS A 163 4.99 19.39 2.94
C LYS A 163 6.50 19.25 3.16
N PRO A 164 7.29 20.34 3.11
CA PRO A 164 8.64 20.34 3.68
C PRO A 164 8.61 19.86 5.15
N GLY A 165 9.50 18.93 5.52
CA GLY A 165 9.47 18.25 6.81
C GLY A 165 8.43 17.12 6.90
N GLY A 166 7.69 16.85 5.83
CA GLY A 166 6.72 15.76 5.76
C GLY A 166 7.38 14.39 5.63
N ARG A 167 6.71 13.36 6.10
CA ARG A 167 7.25 12.00 6.20
C ARG A 167 6.54 11.02 5.28
N PHE A 168 7.34 10.27 4.52
CA PHE A 168 6.92 9.15 3.67
C PHE A 168 7.17 7.81 4.37
N LEU A 169 6.20 6.90 4.33
CA LEU A 169 6.38 5.48 4.68
C LEU A 169 5.77 4.58 3.60
N CYS A 170 6.54 3.55 3.23
CA CYS A 170 6.09 2.46 2.37
C CYS A 170 6.27 1.13 3.09
N LEU A 171 5.20 0.34 3.20
CA LEU A 171 5.21 -1.04 3.66
C LEU A 171 4.92 -1.94 2.46
N GLU A 172 5.86 -2.85 2.13
CA GLU A 172 5.66 -3.73 0.98
C GLU A 172 6.32 -5.10 1.20
N PHE A 173 5.81 -6.11 0.50
CA PHE A 173 6.49 -7.38 0.38
C PHE A 173 7.79 -7.21 -0.38
N THR A 174 8.76 -8.09 -0.09
CA THR A 174 10.08 -8.01 -0.74
C THR A 174 10.47 -9.32 -1.38
N PRO A 175 11.24 -9.28 -2.47
CA PRO A 175 11.77 -10.49 -3.08
C PRO A 175 12.98 -11.06 -2.34
N GLU A 176 13.62 -10.28 -1.45
CA GLU A 176 14.84 -10.64 -0.75
C GLU A 176 14.57 -11.01 0.70
N ILE A 177 14.54 -12.30 0.97
CA ILE A 177 14.23 -12.89 2.28
C ILE A 177 15.51 -13.50 2.86
N ALA A 178 15.63 -13.50 4.19
CA ALA A 178 16.76 -14.10 4.88
C ALA A 178 16.97 -15.56 4.39
N PRO A 179 18.19 -15.97 4.02
CA PRO A 179 18.46 -17.27 3.39
C PRO A 179 17.93 -18.47 4.18
N LEU A 180 17.92 -18.38 5.51
CA LEU A 180 17.38 -19.41 6.39
C LEU A 180 15.86 -19.61 6.24
N LEU A 181 15.10 -18.57 5.90
CA LEU A 181 13.65 -18.59 5.74
C LEU A 181 13.22 -18.86 4.30
N GLN A 182 14.12 -18.70 3.32
CA GLN A 182 13.83 -18.82 1.91
C GLN A 182 13.16 -20.15 1.52
N PRO A 183 13.64 -21.35 1.93
CA PRO A 183 13.02 -22.61 1.55
C PRO A 183 11.58 -22.75 2.09
N LEU A 184 11.35 -22.27 3.33
CA LEU A 184 10.04 -22.32 3.95
C LEU A 184 9.07 -21.36 3.27
N TYR A 185 9.55 -20.17 2.93
CA TYR A 185 8.76 -19.17 2.21
C TYR A 185 8.42 -19.64 0.79
N ASP A 186 9.36 -20.26 0.08
CA ASP A 186 9.11 -20.80 -1.26
C ASP A 186 8.07 -21.92 -1.23
N LEU A 187 8.18 -22.85 -0.28
CA LEU A 187 7.16 -23.89 -0.06
C LEU A 187 5.78 -23.27 0.19
N TYR A 188 5.71 -22.27 1.06
CA TYR A 188 4.48 -21.58 1.40
C TYR A 188 3.90 -20.83 0.19
N SER A 189 4.71 -20.02 -0.49
CA SER A 189 4.27 -19.16 -1.59
C SER A 189 3.86 -19.93 -2.85
N PHE A 190 4.51 -21.09 -3.12
CA PHE A 190 4.22 -21.88 -4.32
C PHE A 190 3.10 -22.89 -4.14
N HIS A 191 2.92 -23.42 -2.93
CA HIS A 191 1.98 -24.53 -2.71
C HIS A 191 0.78 -24.13 -1.85
N ILE A 192 1.02 -23.38 -0.77
CA ILE A 192 -0.04 -23.06 0.20
C ILE A 192 -0.87 -21.87 -0.27
N VAL A 193 -0.23 -20.78 -0.68
CA VAL A 193 -0.93 -19.57 -1.12
C VAL A 193 -1.88 -19.83 -2.31
N PRO A 194 -1.48 -20.51 -3.41
CA PRO A 194 -2.40 -20.83 -4.50
C PRO A 194 -3.54 -21.78 -4.10
N LEU A 195 -3.28 -22.73 -3.16
CA LEU A 195 -4.31 -23.62 -2.65
C LEU A 195 -5.36 -22.86 -1.84
N LEU A 196 -4.93 -21.97 -0.95
CA LEU A 196 -5.80 -21.08 -0.18
C LEU A 196 -6.63 -20.19 -1.11
N GLY A 197 -6.00 -19.64 -2.16
CA GLY A 197 -6.69 -18.86 -3.18
C GLY A 197 -7.85 -19.58 -3.83
N ARG A 198 -7.61 -20.83 -4.23
CA ARG A 198 -8.63 -21.66 -4.85
C ARG A 198 -9.80 -21.97 -3.91
N ILE A 199 -9.53 -22.16 -2.62
CA ILE A 199 -10.55 -22.52 -1.61
C ILE A 199 -11.38 -21.29 -1.19
N VAL A 200 -10.75 -20.12 -1.04
CA VAL A 200 -11.36 -18.95 -0.39
C VAL A 200 -12.07 -18.04 -1.36
N THR A 201 -11.46 -17.77 -2.52
CA THR A 201 -12.00 -16.81 -3.50
C THR A 201 -12.45 -17.48 -4.80
N GLY A 202 -11.98 -18.69 -5.09
CA GLY A 202 -12.16 -19.31 -6.41
C GLY A 202 -11.29 -18.69 -7.50
N ASP A 203 -10.57 -17.60 -7.21
CA ASP A 203 -9.75 -16.84 -8.15
C ASP A 203 -8.27 -17.21 -8.03
N ARG A 204 -7.84 -18.13 -8.89
CA ARG A 204 -6.45 -18.56 -8.96
C ARG A 204 -5.53 -17.48 -9.56
N GLU A 205 -6.07 -16.62 -10.44
CA GLU A 205 -5.28 -15.62 -11.14
C GLU A 205 -4.83 -14.50 -10.20
N ALA A 206 -5.68 -14.05 -9.27
CA ALA A 206 -5.33 -13.04 -8.28
C ALA A 206 -4.14 -13.45 -7.41
N TYR A 207 -4.07 -14.72 -7.04
CA TYR A 207 -2.97 -15.25 -6.22
C TYR A 207 -1.69 -15.47 -7.01
N ALA A 208 -1.80 -15.95 -8.25
CA ALA A 208 -0.64 -16.03 -9.15
C ALA A 208 -0.04 -14.63 -9.36
N TYR A 209 -0.88 -13.64 -9.64
CA TYR A 209 -0.47 -12.24 -9.78
C TYR A 209 0.27 -11.73 -8.53
N LEU A 210 -0.25 -12.03 -7.33
CA LEU A 210 0.40 -11.61 -6.09
C LEU A 210 1.83 -12.14 -5.98
N VAL A 211 2.03 -13.46 -6.12
CA VAL A 211 3.35 -14.09 -6.02
C VAL A 211 4.31 -13.53 -7.06
N GLU A 212 3.83 -13.35 -8.28
CA GLU A 212 4.62 -12.84 -9.39
C GLU A 212 4.99 -11.36 -9.21
N SER A 213 4.04 -10.53 -8.75
CA SER A 213 4.28 -9.11 -8.50
C SER A 213 5.30 -8.88 -7.38
N ILE A 214 5.28 -9.70 -6.33
CA ILE A 214 6.30 -9.65 -5.26
C ILE A 214 7.69 -9.96 -5.81
N ARG A 215 7.82 -10.99 -6.64
CA ARG A 215 9.12 -11.42 -7.19
C ARG A 215 9.76 -10.43 -8.14
N ARG A 216 8.94 -9.63 -8.82
CA ARG A 216 9.40 -8.59 -9.75
C ARG A 216 9.55 -7.22 -9.09
N PHE A 217 9.11 -7.09 -7.86
CA PHE A 217 9.25 -5.84 -7.12
C PHE A 217 10.74 -5.56 -6.81
N PRO A 218 11.17 -4.30 -6.79
CA PRO A 218 12.54 -3.94 -6.45
C PRO A 218 12.96 -4.49 -5.08
N ARG A 219 14.22 -4.86 -4.96
CA ARG A 219 14.82 -5.20 -3.66
C ARG A 219 14.81 -3.98 -2.74
N GLN A 220 14.97 -4.20 -1.45
CA GLN A 220 14.91 -3.13 -0.46
C GLN A 220 15.88 -1.98 -0.75
N SER A 221 17.13 -2.29 -1.12
CA SER A 221 18.14 -1.28 -1.48
C SER A 221 17.79 -0.55 -2.77
N GLU A 222 17.31 -1.27 -3.79
CA GLU A 222 16.88 -0.68 -5.06
C GLU A 222 15.69 0.28 -4.85
N LEU A 223 14.73 -0.12 -4.02
CA LEU A 223 13.60 0.78 -3.68
C LEU A 223 14.07 2.01 -2.91
N CYS A 224 15.07 1.90 -2.01
CA CYS A 224 15.68 3.08 -1.37
C CYS A 224 16.26 4.05 -2.40
N GLU A 225 16.96 3.54 -3.40
CA GLU A 225 17.51 4.38 -4.49
C GLU A 225 16.41 5.03 -5.32
N MET A 226 15.32 4.30 -5.63
CA MET A 226 14.17 4.86 -6.34
C MET A 226 13.51 5.97 -5.54
N ILE A 227 13.29 5.77 -4.23
CA ILE A 227 12.71 6.77 -3.33
C ILE A 227 13.61 8.02 -3.28
N ALA A 228 14.93 7.86 -3.20
CA ALA A 228 15.88 8.97 -3.21
C ALA A 228 15.86 9.72 -4.56
N ARG A 229 15.83 9.01 -5.70
CA ARG A 229 15.68 9.62 -7.03
C ARG A 229 14.35 10.36 -7.18
N GLY A 230 13.29 9.91 -6.51
CA GLY A 230 12.00 10.61 -6.42
C GLY A 230 12.08 11.95 -5.64
N GLY A 231 13.26 12.30 -5.08
CA GLY A 231 13.52 13.55 -4.38
C GLY A 231 13.08 13.53 -2.91
N LEU A 232 13.03 12.34 -2.31
CA LEU A 232 12.83 12.17 -0.88
C LEU A 232 14.18 11.85 -0.21
N ASP A 233 14.40 12.40 0.97
CA ASP A 233 15.66 12.40 1.68
C ASP A 233 15.68 11.44 2.86
N GLN A 234 16.87 11.17 3.43
CA GLN A 234 17.07 10.33 4.61
C GLN A 234 16.41 8.94 4.50
N VAL A 235 16.47 8.35 3.31
CA VAL A 235 15.84 7.07 3.02
C VAL A 235 16.45 5.96 3.85
N ARG A 236 15.61 5.21 4.54
CA ARG A 236 16.00 4.05 5.37
C ARG A 236 14.96 2.97 5.22
N PHE A 237 15.37 1.72 5.41
CA PHE A 237 14.43 0.61 5.54
C PHE A 237 14.74 -0.27 6.73
N ARG A 238 13.78 -1.06 7.15
CA ARG A 238 13.94 -2.17 8.07
C ARG A 238 13.10 -3.35 7.62
N ASN A 239 13.70 -4.52 7.67
CA ASN A 239 13.05 -5.78 7.37
C ASN A 239 12.10 -6.19 8.50
N LEU A 240 10.96 -6.75 8.14
CA LEU A 240 10.01 -7.39 9.02
C LEU A 240 9.96 -8.88 8.69
N THR A 241 9.83 -9.71 9.71
CA THR A 241 9.76 -11.19 9.56
C THR A 241 10.86 -11.71 8.62
N GLY A 242 12.12 -11.35 8.91
CA GLY A 242 13.26 -11.83 8.14
C GLY A 242 13.30 -11.37 6.67
N GLY A 243 12.64 -10.28 6.32
CA GLY A 243 12.60 -9.74 4.96
C GLY A 243 11.38 -10.14 4.14
N VAL A 244 10.41 -10.87 4.69
CA VAL A 244 9.14 -11.15 3.99
C VAL A 244 8.40 -9.85 3.64
N ALA A 245 8.48 -8.87 4.52
CA ALA A 245 8.05 -7.50 4.26
C ALA A 245 9.12 -6.52 4.72
N ALA A 246 9.12 -5.30 4.17
CA ALA A 246 9.98 -4.22 4.60
C ALA A 246 9.21 -2.90 4.72
N LEU A 247 9.62 -2.11 5.71
CA LEU A 247 9.19 -0.74 5.90
C LEU A 247 10.28 0.20 5.41
N HIS A 248 9.97 1.04 4.43
CA HIS A 248 10.81 2.14 3.98
C HIS A 248 10.32 3.45 4.57
N SER A 249 11.22 4.31 4.99
CA SER A 249 10.93 5.65 5.51
C SER A 249 11.81 6.66 4.83
N ALA A 250 11.23 7.80 4.45
CA ALA A 250 11.93 8.93 3.89
C ALA A 250 11.26 10.25 4.34
N TRP A 251 11.90 11.38 4.04
CA TRP A 251 11.42 12.71 4.37
C TRP A 251 11.50 13.61 3.14
N ARG A 252 10.60 14.56 3.06
CA ARG A 252 10.76 15.71 2.18
C ARG A 252 11.46 16.82 2.96
N LEU A 253 12.75 17.04 2.71
CA LEU A 253 13.52 18.16 3.28
C LEU A 253 13.46 19.39 2.39
#